data_d52c6c77c8bbe96bf69e6c44b9561a24
#
_entry.id   d52c6c77c8bbe96bf69e6c44b9561a24
#
_cell.length_a   1.000
_cell.length_b   1.000
_cell.length_c   1.000
_cell.angle_alpha   90.00
_cell.angle_beta   90.00
_cell.angle_gamma   90.00
#
_symmetry.space_group_name_H-M   'P 1'
#
loop_
_entity.id
_entity.type
_entity.pdbx_description
1 polymer ?
#
loop_
_entity_poly.entity_id
_entity_poly.type
_entity_poly.pdbx_seq_one_letter_code
_entity_poly.pdbx_strand_id
1 'polypeptide(L)'
;MGSEMCIRDSTCMRVYTNPDIKGVELSGALKNVIALGVGISTGLGYGDNARAALITRGIAEIARLGVAMGCNIHTFAGLAGIGDLIVTATSMHSRNNRAGILIGKGKSPEQAVKEVGMVVEGINALPAAMELAAKYNVEMPIVQTVNAIVKEGMSASDALRTLMDRNRKNEMPQGYEKV
;
A
#
# COMPACT_ATOMS: atom_id res chain seq x y z
N MET A 1 20.68 2.49 -23.98
CA MET A 1 19.31 2.41 -23.42
C MET A 1 18.31 1.69 -24.33
N GLY A 2 18.42 1.73 -25.64
CA GLY A 2 17.47 1.03 -26.53
C GLY A 2 17.62 -0.49 -26.65
N SER A 3 18.82 -1.05 -26.42
CA SER A 3 19.11 -2.45 -26.65
C SER A 3 18.56 -3.39 -25.57
N GLU A 4 18.53 -2.99 -24.30
CA GLU A 4 18.05 -3.85 -23.22
C GLU A 4 16.53 -4.02 -23.21
N MET A 5 15.77 -3.01 -23.62
CA MET A 5 14.34 -3.11 -23.79
C MET A 5 13.96 -4.10 -24.89
N CYS A 6 14.65 -4.07 -26.03
CA CYS A 6 14.40 -4.99 -27.15
C CYS A 6 14.65 -6.46 -26.79
N ILE A 7 15.61 -6.76 -25.91
CA ILE A 7 15.92 -8.14 -25.50
C ILE A 7 14.82 -8.74 -24.61
N ARG A 8 14.13 -7.90 -23.83
CA ARG A 8 13.11 -8.34 -22.88
C ARG A 8 11.68 -8.24 -23.43
N ASP A 9 11.46 -7.45 -24.46
CA ASP A 9 10.18 -7.37 -25.15
C ASP A 9 9.89 -8.66 -25.91
N SER A 10 8.65 -9.08 -25.88
CA SER A 10 8.11 -10.20 -26.65
C SER A 10 6.76 -9.81 -27.27
N THR A 11 6.22 -10.69 -28.10
CA THR A 11 4.90 -10.47 -28.74
C THR A 11 3.75 -10.36 -27.74
N CYS A 12 3.93 -10.87 -26.52
CA CYS A 12 2.91 -10.88 -25.45
C CYS A 12 3.32 -10.09 -24.20
N MET A 13 4.51 -9.50 -24.17
CA MET A 13 5.00 -8.75 -23.00
C MET A 13 5.75 -7.49 -23.45
N ARG A 14 5.33 -6.34 -22.90
CA ARG A 14 6.02 -5.05 -23.04
C ARG A 14 6.77 -4.73 -21.75
N VAL A 15 8.06 -4.39 -21.88
CA VAL A 15 8.92 -3.98 -20.76
C VAL A 15 9.09 -2.48 -20.77
N TYR A 16 8.80 -1.85 -19.65
CA TYR A 16 9.00 -0.42 -19.42
C TYR A 16 10.12 -0.20 -18.40
N THR A 17 11.11 0.61 -18.74
CA THR A 17 12.19 0.97 -17.82
C THR A 17 11.83 2.21 -17.03
N ASN A 18 12.28 2.28 -15.77
CA ASN A 18 12.12 3.45 -14.91
C ASN A 18 13.47 3.80 -14.27
N PRO A 19 13.99 5.03 -14.45
CA PRO A 19 15.26 5.45 -13.85
C PRO A 19 15.17 5.74 -12.35
N ASP A 20 13.98 5.93 -11.80
CA ASP A 20 13.73 6.17 -10.38
C ASP A 20 13.70 4.84 -9.60
N ILE A 21 14.87 4.23 -9.46
CA ILE A 21 15.03 2.94 -8.75
C ILE A 21 14.47 3.02 -7.33
N LYS A 22 14.76 4.11 -6.61
CA LYS A 22 14.29 4.31 -5.24
C LYS A 22 12.77 4.34 -5.14
N GLY A 23 12.09 5.05 -6.05
CA GLY A 23 10.63 5.11 -6.09
C GLY A 23 9.99 3.77 -6.41
N VAL A 24 10.59 2.99 -7.33
CA VAL A 24 10.14 1.64 -7.67
C VAL A 24 10.27 0.71 -6.46
N GLU A 25 11.42 0.68 -5.79
CA GLU A 25 11.68 -0.14 -4.59
C GLU A 25 10.74 0.23 -3.44
N LEU A 26 10.59 1.53 -3.16
CA LEU A 26 9.67 2.03 -2.12
C LEU A 26 8.23 1.60 -2.40
N SER A 27 7.77 1.76 -3.63
CA SER A 27 6.42 1.36 -4.04
C SER A 27 6.22 -0.14 -3.89
N GLY A 28 7.18 -0.94 -4.36
CA GLY A 28 7.16 -2.40 -4.26
C GLY A 28 7.10 -2.93 -2.83
N ALA A 29 7.74 -2.25 -1.88
CA ALA A 29 7.69 -2.60 -0.47
C ALA A 29 6.35 -2.19 0.18
N LEU A 30 5.96 -0.92 0.03
CA LEU A 30 4.81 -0.36 0.75
C LEU A 30 3.45 -0.77 0.18
N LYS A 31 3.36 -1.12 -1.11
CA LYS A 31 2.11 -1.68 -1.67
C LYS A 31 1.59 -2.88 -0.88
N ASN A 32 2.50 -3.67 -0.32
CA ASN A 32 2.15 -4.87 0.45
C ASN A 32 1.44 -4.52 1.75
N VAL A 33 1.83 -3.41 2.40
CA VAL A 33 1.16 -2.88 3.60
C VAL A 33 -0.26 -2.40 3.24
N ILE A 34 -0.40 -1.66 2.13
CA ILE A 34 -1.72 -1.19 1.69
C ILE A 34 -2.61 -2.37 1.31
N ALA A 35 -2.07 -3.37 0.60
CA ALA A 35 -2.82 -4.58 0.24
C ALA A 35 -3.29 -5.36 1.48
N LEU A 36 -2.49 -5.40 2.55
CA LEU A 36 -2.87 -5.97 3.84
C LEU A 36 -4.05 -5.18 4.44
N GLY A 37 -3.99 -3.84 4.45
CA GLY A 37 -5.07 -2.96 4.93
C GLY A 37 -6.36 -3.12 4.13
N VAL A 38 -6.28 -3.22 2.80
CA VAL A 38 -7.43 -3.52 1.93
C VAL A 38 -8.04 -4.88 2.27
N GLY A 39 -7.21 -5.89 2.51
CA GLY A 39 -7.66 -7.20 2.96
C GLY A 39 -8.41 -7.13 4.30
N ILE A 40 -7.89 -6.39 5.28
CA ILE A 40 -8.53 -6.19 6.60
C ILE A 40 -9.93 -5.56 6.41
N SER A 41 -10.03 -4.51 5.61
CA SER A 41 -11.31 -3.86 5.28
C SER A 41 -12.30 -4.84 4.64
N THR A 42 -11.84 -5.66 3.69
CA THR A 42 -12.65 -6.71 3.06
C THR A 42 -13.11 -7.76 4.08
N GLY A 43 -12.23 -8.18 4.99
CA GLY A 43 -12.54 -9.13 6.06
C GLY A 43 -13.59 -8.62 7.04
N LEU A 44 -13.64 -7.32 7.28
CA LEU A 44 -14.68 -6.62 8.06
C LEU A 44 -16.02 -6.51 7.32
N GLY A 45 -16.09 -6.88 6.04
CA GLY A 45 -17.32 -6.85 5.24
C GLY A 45 -17.51 -5.58 4.42
N TYR A 46 -16.52 -4.70 4.32
CA TYR A 46 -16.60 -3.52 3.45
C TYR A 46 -16.45 -3.90 1.97
N GLY A 47 -17.24 -3.21 1.12
CA GLY A 47 -17.34 -3.50 -0.30
C GLY A 47 -16.31 -2.76 -1.17
N ASP A 48 -16.58 -2.76 -2.48
CA ASP A 48 -15.65 -2.29 -3.51
C ASP A 48 -15.32 -0.79 -3.40
N ASN A 49 -16.26 0.05 -2.96
CA ASN A 49 -16.02 1.48 -2.77
C ASN A 49 -14.96 1.75 -1.69
N ALA A 50 -15.02 1.01 -0.57
CA ALA A 50 -14.01 1.11 0.48
C ALA A 50 -12.65 0.61 0.01
N ARG A 51 -12.63 -0.47 -0.79
CA ARG A 51 -11.43 -1.00 -1.44
C ARG A 51 -10.79 0.02 -2.36
N ALA A 52 -11.58 0.64 -3.25
CA ALA A 52 -11.11 1.68 -4.17
C ALA A 52 -10.55 2.89 -3.41
N ALA A 53 -11.25 3.35 -2.36
CA ALA A 53 -10.80 4.46 -1.53
C ALA A 53 -9.46 4.15 -0.83
N LEU A 54 -9.31 2.95 -0.25
CA LEU A 54 -8.05 2.54 0.40
C LEU A 54 -6.89 2.44 -0.60
N ILE A 55 -7.12 1.92 -1.80
CA ILE A 55 -6.09 1.86 -2.86
C ILE A 55 -5.66 3.27 -3.26
N THR A 56 -6.63 4.15 -3.56
CA THR A 56 -6.36 5.54 -4.00
C THR A 56 -5.65 6.34 -2.90
N ARG A 57 -6.11 6.23 -1.65
CA ARG A 57 -5.46 6.93 -0.53
C ARG A 57 -4.11 6.30 -0.18
N GLY A 58 -3.99 4.98 -0.29
CA GLY A 58 -2.75 4.26 -0.03
C GLY A 58 -1.62 4.65 -0.99
N ILE A 59 -1.91 4.72 -2.30
CA ILE A 59 -0.89 5.19 -3.25
C ILE A 59 -0.52 6.66 -3.01
N ALA A 60 -1.46 7.50 -2.58
CA ALA A 60 -1.17 8.89 -2.22
C ALA A 60 -0.27 8.98 -0.97
N GLU A 61 -0.39 8.08 0.01
CA GLU A 61 0.53 8.00 1.15
C GLU A 61 1.95 7.62 0.70
N ILE A 62 2.06 6.57 -0.12
CA ILE A 62 3.34 6.11 -0.67
C ILE A 62 4.00 7.21 -1.49
N ALA A 63 3.24 7.90 -2.35
CA ALA A 63 3.74 8.98 -3.18
C ALA A 63 4.26 10.17 -2.34
N ARG A 64 3.55 10.57 -1.29
CA ARG A 64 4.01 11.64 -0.39
C ARG A 64 5.35 11.28 0.27
N LEU A 65 5.47 10.05 0.78
CA LEU A 65 6.73 9.59 1.34
C LEU A 65 7.84 9.57 0.28
N GLY A 66 7.55 9.02 -0.91
CA GLY A 66 8.51 8.96 -2.00
C GLY A 66 9.00 10.33 -2.43
N VAL A 67 8.11 11.30 -2.59
CA VAL A 67 8.48 12.69 -2.92
C VAL A 67 9.36 13.31 -1.82
N ALA A 68 9.02 13.11 -0.54
CA ALA A 68 9.84 13.57 0.58
C ALA A 68 11.23 12.90 0.58
N MET A 69 11.36 11.69 0.04
CA MET A 69 12.63 10.98 -0.15
C MET A 69 13.37 11.37 -1.43
N GLY A 70 12.81 12.29 -2.25
CA GLY A 70 13.40 12.74 -3.52
C GLY A 70 13.09 11.83 -4.72
N CYS A 71 12.05 10.99 -4.65
CA CYS A 71 11.60 10.18 -5.77
C CYS A 71 10.72 10.98 -6.74
N ASN A 72 10.57 10.50 -7.96
CA ASN A 72 9.70 11.11 -8.96
C ASN A 72 8.23 10.73 -8.69
N ILE A 73 7.35 11.73 -8.59
CA ILE A 73 5.91 11.53 -8.36
C ILE A 73 5.25 10.63 -9.43
N HIS A 74 5.69 10.73 -10.68
CA HIS A 74 5.15 9.94 -11.80
C HIS A 74 5.44 8.43 -11.67
N THR A 75 6.46 8.03 -10.92
CA THR A 75 6.74 6.61 -10.63
C THR A 75 5.55 5.95 -9.95
N PHE A 76 4.90 6.66 -9.02
CA PHE A 76 3.77 6.15 -8.24
C PHE A 76 2.46 6.07 -9.05
N ALA A 77 2.33 6.87 -10.09
CA ALA A 77 1.19 6.81 -11.03
C ALA A 77 1.36 5.76 -12.14
N GLY A 78 2.55 5.13 -12.23
CA GLY A 78 2.92 4.16 -13.25
C GLY A 78 2.65 2.69 -12.87
N LEU A 79 3.20 1.79 -13.69
CA LEU A 79 3.07 0.33 -13.52
C LEU A 79 3.67 -0.16 -12.20
N ALA A 80 4.83 0.35 -11.79
CA ALA A 80 5.50 0.01 -10.54
C ALA A 80 4.81 0.61 -9.29
N GLY A 81 3.91 1.57 -9.48
CA GLY A 81 3.12 2.22 -8.44
C GLY A 81 1.71 1.68 -8.35
N ILE A 82 0.75 2.48 -8.87
CA ILE A 82 -0.69 2.17 -8.79
C ILE A 82 -1.04 0.84 -9.48
N GLY A 83 -0.38 0.51 -10.60
CA GLY A 83 -0.65 -0.72 -11.32
C GLY A 83 -0.39 -1.96 -10.48
N ASP A 84 0.79 -2.05 -9.88
CA ASP A 84 1.18 -3.17 -9.02
C ASP A 84 0.39 -3.20 -7.70
N LEU A 85 0.05 -2.02 -7.14
CA LEU A 85 -0.80 -1.94 -5.97
C LEU A 85 -2.21 -2.49 -6.23
N ILE A 86 -2.85 -2.12 -7.36
CA ILE A 86 -4.20 -2.62 -7.71
C ILE A 86 -4.19 -4.14 -7.75
N VAL A 87 -3.26 -4.74 -8.49
CA VAL A 87 -3.17 -6.21 -8.61
C VAL A 87 -2.94 -6.85 -7.25
N THR A 88 -2.01 -6.31 -6.45
CA THR A 88 -1.65 -6.87 -5.13
C THR A 88 -2.81 -6.76 -4.13
N ALA A 89 -3.59 -5.67 -4.19
CA ALA A 89 -4.70 -5.42 -3.26
C ALA A 89 -6.01 -6.13 -3.66
N THR A 90 -6.18 -6.54 -4.93
CA THR A 90 -7.44 -7.13 -5.39
C THR A 90 -7.34 -8.62 -5.69
N SER A 91 -6.14 -9.14 -5.94
CA SER A 91 -5.95 -10.54 -6.29
C SER A 91 -6.13 -11.46 -5.09
N MET A 92 -6.91 -12.53 -5.26
CA MET A 92 -7.04 -13.61 -4.29
C MET A 92 -5.76 -14.45 -4.14
N HIS A 93 -4.80 -14.31 -5.06
CA HIS A 93 -3.48 -14.93 -4.94
C HIS A 93 -2.52 -14.09 -4.06
N SER A 94 -2.86 -12.86 -3.75
CA SER A 94 -2.06 -12.00 -2.89
C SER A 94 -2.06 -12.52 -1.45
N ARG A 95 -0.88 -12.89 -0.96
CA ARG A 95 -0.65 -13.31 0.43
C ARG A 95 -1.04 -12.21 1.42
N ASN A 96 -0.69 -10.96 1.11
CA ASN A 96 -1.00 -9.80 1.95
C ASN A 96 -2.51 -9.56 2.02
N ASN A 97 -3.21 -9.57 0.90
CA ASN A 97 -4.67 -9.42 0.87
C ASN A 97 -5.35 -10.55 1.65
N ARG A 98 -4.96 -11.82 1.43
CA ARG A 98 -5.50 -12.98 2.13
C ARG A 98 -5.28 -12.91 3.64
N ALA A 99 -4.06 -12.57 4.08
CA ALA A 99 -3.77 -12.37 5.51
C ALA A 99 -4.62 -11.27 6.10
N GLY A 100 -4.78 -10.15 5.39
CA GLY A 100 -5.65 -9.05 5.79
C GLY A 100 -7.10 -9.50 5.97
N ILE A 101 -7.66 -10.27 5.04
CA ILE A 101 -9.03 -10.80 5.15
C ILE A 101 -9.19 -11.65 6.41
N LEU A 102 -8.22 -12.49 6.74
CA LEU A 102 -8.26 -13.32 7.95
C LEU A 102 -8.21 -12.47 9.23
N ILE A 103 -7.36 -11.46 9.26
CA ILE A 103 -7.28 -10.50 10.38
C ILE A 103 -8.58 -9.72 10.52
N GLY A 104 -9.14 -9.21 9.43
CA GLY A 104 -10.44 -8.53 9.44
C GLY A 104 -11.61 -9.40 9.92
N LYS A 105 -11.51 -10.72 9.73
CA LYS A 105 -12.45 -11.72 10.27
C LYS A 105 -12.20 -12.08 11.73
N GLY A 106 -11.25 -11.43 12.40
CA GLY A 106 -10.98 -11.59 13.82
C GLY A 106 -9.86 -12.58 14.17
N LYS A 107 -9.09 -13.09 13.21
CA LYS A 107 -7.90 -13.89 13.50
C LYS A 107 -6.76 -13.00 13.96
N SER A 108 -5.90 -13.52 14.85
CA SER A 108 -4.67 -12.80 15.19
C SER A 108 -3.72 -12.76 13.98
N PRO A 109 -2.81 -11.77 13.90
CA PRO A 109 -1.81 -11.70 12.84
C PRO A 109 -1.00 -12.99 12.68
N GLU A 110 -0.63 -13.64 13.79
CA GLU A 110 0.13 -14.90 13.80
C GLU A 110 -0.70 -16.05 13.22
N GLN A 111 -1.99 -16.14 13.58
CA GLN A 111 -2.90 -17.14 13.03
C GLN A 111 -3.10 -16.93 11.54
N ALA A 112 -3.25 -15.68 11.09
CA ALA A 112 -3.40 -15.34 9.68
C ALA A 112 -2.16 -15.72 8.86
N VAL A 113 -0.96 -15.40 9.35
CA VAL A 113 0.32 -15.79 8.71
C VAL A 113 0.44 -17.31 8.61
N LYS A 114 0.13 -18.02 9.70
CA LYS A 114 0.18 -19.51 9.74
C LYS A 114 -0.77 -20.13 8.71
N GLU A 115 -1.98 -19.59 8.56
CA GLU A 115 -2.98 -20.10 7.62
C GLU A 115 -2.65 -19.77 6.16
N VAL A 116 -2.06 -18.60 5.90
CA VAL A 116 -1.53 -18.26 4.57
C VAL A 116 -0.40 -19.22 4.18
N GLY A 117 0.36 -19.73 5.16
CA GLY A 117 1.43 -20.70 4.97
C GLY A 117 2.69 -20.18 4.29
N MET A 118 2.80 -18.85 4.10
CA MET A 118 3.90 -18.18 3.41
C MET A 118 4.18 -16.82 4.06
N VAL A 119 5.34 -16.25 3.76
CA VAL A 119 5.73 -14.93 4.24
C VAL A 119 4.71 -13.87 3.78
N VAL A 120 4.25 -13.05 4.73
CA VAL A 120 3.37 -11.89 4.50
C VAL A 120 4.24 -10.63 4.56
N GLU A 121 4.70 -10.18 3.41
CA GLU A 121 5.67 -9.09 3.29
C GLU A 121 5.15 -7.77 3.87
N GLY A 122 3.85 -7.51 3.78
CA GLY A 122 3.23 -6.31 4.35
C GLY A 122 3.42 -6.19 5.86
N ILE A 123 3.41 -7.31 6.60
CA ILE A 123 3.68 -7.32 8.05
C ILE A 123 5.16 -7.00 8.33
N ASN A 124 6.06 -7.53 7.50
CA ASN A 124 7.50 -7.33 7.67
C ASN A 124 7.94 -5.91 7.26
N ALA A 125 7.23 -5.28 6.33
CA ALA A 125 7.53 -3.93 5.86
C ALA A 125 7.07 -2.83 6.83
N LEU A 126 6.14 -3.12 7.76
CA LEU A 126 5.58 -2.13 8.69
C LEU A 126 6.62 -1.37 9.51
N PRO A 127 7.60 -2.02 10.18
CA PRO A 127 8.58 -1.29 10.98
C PRO A 127 9.38 -0.26 10.15
N ALA A 128 9.85 -0.68 8.98
CA ALA A 128 10.58 0.22 8.08
C ALA A 128 9.70 1.35 7.54
N ALA A 129 8.43 1.07 7.24
CA ALA A 129 7.47 2.07 6.79
C ALA A 129 7.23 3.15 7.87
N MET A 130 7.07 2.74 9.13
CA MET A 130 6.89 3.64 10.27
C MET A 130 8.14 4.48 10.55
N GLU A 131 9.32 3.87 10.48
CA GLU A 131 10.60 4.56 10.63
C GLU A 131 10.82 5.62 9.54
N LEU A 132 10.56 5.28 8.28
CA LEU A 132 10.66 6.21 7.16
C LEU A 132 9.65 7.35 7.28
N ALA A 133 8.40 7.06 7.65
CA ALA A 133 7.37 8.07 7.89
C ALA A 133 7.81 9.08 8.96
N ALA A 134 8.36 8.61 10.07
CA ALA A 134 8.89 9.46 11.13
C ALA A 134 10.10 10.26 10.67
N LYS A 135 11.08 9.62 10.01
CA LYS A 135 12.31 10.25 9.53
C LYS A 135 12.05 11.40 8.56
N TYR A 136 11.08 11.24 7.67
CA TYR A 136 10.72 12.25 6.65
C TYR A 136 9.55 13.14 7.05
N ASN A 137 9.04 12.98 8.29
CA ASN A 137 7.90 13.72 8.82
C ASN A 137 6.66 13.68 7.89
N VAL A 138 6.33 12.47 7.40
CA VAL A 138 5.20 12.24 6.50
C VAL A 138 4.10 11.48 7.22
N GLU A 139 2.88 12.02 7.21
CA GLU A 139 1.72 11.31 7.72
C GLU A 139 1.30 10.17 6.77
N MET A 140 1.22 8.96 7.32
CA MET A 140 0.77 7.75 6.62
C MET A 140 -0.35 7.06 7.41
N PRO A 141 -1.56 7.64 7.45
CA PRO A 141 -2.64 7.16 8.31
C PRO A 141 -3.05 5.69 8.05
N ILE A 142 -3.08 5.24 6.80
CA ILE A 142 -3.43 3.84 6.49
C ILE A 142 -2.33 2.91 7.02
N VAL A 143 -1.07 3.23 6.79
CA VAL A 143 0.07 2.45 7.30
C VAL A 143 0.06 2.41 8.83
N GLN A 144 -0.18 3.54 9.50
CA GLN A 144 -0.29 3.64 10.96
C GLN A 144 -1.46 2.78 11.49
N THR A 145 -2.61 2.82 10.82
CA THR A 145 -3.77 1.99 11.18
C THR A 145 -3.46 0.50 11.06
N VAL A 146 -2.83 0.08 9.97
CA VAL A 146 -2.40 -1.32 9.79
C VAL A 146 -1.39 -1.72 10.86
N ASN A 147 -0.45 -0.82 11.22
CA ASN A 147 0.52 -1.06 12.29
C ASN A 147 -0.18 -1.25 13.65
N ALA A 148 -1.13 -0.39 13.99
CA ALA A 148 -1.90 -0.49 15.24
C ALA A 148 -2.63 -1.85 15.35
N ILE A 149 -3.20 -2.34 14.26
CA ILE A 149 -3.86 -3.66 14.25
C ILE A 149 -2.85 -4.79 14.42
N VAL A 150 -1.75 -4.76 13.64
CA VAL A 150 -0.83 -5.90 13.51
C VAL A 150 0.17 -5.97 14.66
N LYS A 151 0.65 -4.82 15.15
CA LYS A 151 1.75 -4.75 16.12
C LYS A 151 1.31 -4.32 17.53
N GLU A 152 0.23 -3.54 17.62
CA GLU A 152 -0.23 -2.96 18.89
C GLU A 152 -1.49 -3.64 19.42
N GLY A 153 -2.07 -4.60 18.66
CA GLY A 153 -3.21 -5.41 19.09
C GLY A 153 -4.55 -4.68 19.07
N MET A 154 -4.64 -3.52 18.38
CA MET A 154 -5.90 -2.81 18.22
C MET A 154 -6.88 -3.65 17.41
N SER A 155 -8.16 -3.67 17.77
CA SER A 155 -9.16 -4.37 16.96
C SER A 155 -9.30 -3.72 15.59
N ALA A 156 -9.51 -4.52 14.53
CA ALA A 156 -9.66 -4.01 13.17
C ALA A 156 -10.83 -3.02 13.04
N SER A 157 -11.93 -3.24 13.77
CA SER A 157 -13.10 -2.36 13.78
C SER A 157 -12.81 -1.00 14.44
N ASP A 158 -12.11 -0.99 15.58
CA ASP A 158 -11.76 0.26 16.27
C ASP A 158 -10.71 1.06 15.48
N ALA A 159 -9.72 0.39 14.92
CA ALA A 159 -8.71 1.00 14.09
C ALA A 159 -9.34 1.68 12.86
N LEU A 160 -10.29 1.01 12.19
CA LEU A 160 -10.98 1.60 11.05
C LEU A 160 -11.86 2.78 11.47
N ARG A 161 -12.56 2.71 12.62
CA ARG A 161 -13.32 3.84 13.16
C ARG A 161 -12.41 5.03 13.39
N THR A 162 -11.26 4.84 14.05
CA THR A 162 -10.25 5.89 14.28
C THR A 162 -9.76 6.50 12.97
N LEU A 163 -9.57 5.69 11.93
CA LEU A 163 -9.17 6.19 10.61
C LEU A 163 -10.26 7.07 9.98
N MET A 164 -11.53 6.70 10.14
CA MET A 164 -12.68 7.44 9.58
C MET A 164 -13.00 8.74 10.36
N ASP A 165 -12.74 8.77 11.67
CA ASP A 165 -13.00 9.92 12.54
C ASP A 165 -11.94 11.03 12.41
N ARG A 166 -10.94 10.85 11.57
CA ARG A 166 -9.91 11.87 11.31
C ARG A 166 -10.53 13.13 10.70
N ASN A 167 -9.89 14.28 11.03
CA ASN A 167 -10.28 15.56 10.45
C ASN A 167 -10.31 15.51 8.92
N ARG A 168 -11.36 16.11 8.34
CA ARG A 168 -11.52 16.22 6.90
C ARG A 168 -10.35 17.02 6.31
N LYS A 169 -9.72 16.50 5.28
CA LYS A 169 -8.66 17.17 4.52
C LYS A 169 -9.12 17.33 3.08
N ASN A 170 -8.67 18.39 2.44
CA ASN A 170 -8.86 18.54 0.98
C ASN A 170 -8.12 17.40 0.27
N GLU A 171 -8.71 16.87 -0.78
CA GLU A 171 -8.08 15.85 -1.62
C GLU A 171 -6.85 16.40 -2.34
N MET A 172 -6.97 17.62 -2.85
CA MET A 172 -5.87 18.35 -3.50
C MET A 172 -5.03 19.11 -2.47
N PRO A 173 -3.70 19.09 -2.57
CA PRO A 173 -2.84 19.96 -1.78
C PRO A 173 -3.18 21.45 -2.03
N GLN A 174 -3.05 22.28 -0.98
CA GLN A 174 -3.15 23.75 -1.16
C GLN A 174 -2.11 24.23 -2.17
N GLY A 175 -2.52 24.96 -3.19
CA GLY A 175 -1.65 25.47 -4.26
C GLY A 175 -1.95 24.92 -5.66
N TYR A 176 -2.84 23.94 -5.79
CA TYR A 176 -3.36 23.47 -7.09
C TYR A 176 -4.53 24.31 -7.62
N GLU A 177 -4.71 25.53 -7.10
CA GLU A 177 -5.69 26.45 -7.62
C GLU A 177 -5.13 27.11 -8.89
N LYS A 178 -5.63 26.62 -10.04
CA LYS A 178 -5.52 27.19 -11.40
C LYS A 178 -4.18 26.93 -12.11
N VAL A 179 -4.19 25.93 -12.97
CA VAL A 179 -3.62 26.09 -14.32
C VAL A 179 -4.75 26.41 -15.27
#